data_9b8893cc22de78c24406803f1f26e39a
#
_entry.id   9b8893cc22de78c24406803f1f26e39a
#
_cell.length_a   1.000
_cell.length_b   1.000
_cell.length_c   1.000
_cell.angle_alpha   90.00
_cell.angle_beta   90.00
_cell.angle_gamma   90.00
#
_symmetry.space_group_name_H-M   'P 1'
#
loop_
_entity.id
_entity.type
_entity.pdbx_description
1 polymer ?
#
loop_
_entity_poly.entity_id
_entity_poly.type
_entity_poly.pdbx_seq_one_letter_code
_entity_poly.pdbx_strand_id
1 'polypeptide(L)'
;MLLLPVPAQTICHLFCTVIDNYGDLGVCWRLARHLADEHALAVTLWVDDLVSFQRLAPDIDSAQSSQMLGKLCIRHWQGDAVDATPGDLVIEGFACSLPASYIRAMAARSSAPVWINLEYLSAEAWVEGCHGLSSVHPGTGLIKHFWF
;
A
#
# COMPACT_ATOMS: atom_id res chain seq x y z
N MET A 1 -14.60 -30.39 -20.98
CA MET A 1 -13.40 -29.60 -20.64
C MET A 1 -13.70 -28.86 -19.37
N LEU A 2 -13.20 -29.33 -18.22
CA LEU A 2 -13.32 -28.64 -16.95
C LEU A 2 -12.39 -27.43 -17.04
N LEU A 3 -12.97 -26.23 -17.13
CA LEU A 3 -12.23 -24.98 -16.93
C LEU A 3 -11.83 -24.95 -15.45
N LEU A 4 -10.56 -25.17 -15.17
CA LEU A 4 -10.03 -24.89 -13.84
C LEU A 4 -10.29 -23.42 -13.52
N PRO A 5 -10.77 -23.09 -12.31
CA PRO A 5 -10.97 -21.70 -11.92
C PRO A 5 -9.63 -20.97 -12.02
N VAL A 6 -9.61 -19.85 -12.74
CA VAL A 6 -8.46 -18.95 -12.73
C VAL A 6 -8.26 -18.52 -11.28
N PRO A 7 -7.07 -18.70 -10.69
CA PRO A 7 -6.85 -18.26 -9.32
C PRO A 7 -7.19 -16.78 -9.20
N ALA A 8 -7.92 -16.43 -8.14
CA ALA A 8 -8.28 -15.05 -7.86
C ALA A 8 -6.98 -14.23 -7.75
N GLN A 9 -6.93 -13.11 -8.47
CA GLN A 9 -5.77 -12.21 -8.43
C GLN A 9 -5.63 -11.63 -7.02
N THR A 10 -4.43 -11.69 -6.44
CA THR A 10 -4.14 -11.08 -5.14
C THR A 10 -4.28 -9.57 -5.21
N ILE A 11 -5.07 -9.00 -4.32
CA ILE A 11 -5.32 -7.56 -4.25
C ILE A 11 -4.32 -6.94 -3.28
N CYS A 12 -3.56 -5.95 -3.76
CA CYS A 12 -2.59 -5.22 -2.97
C CYS A 12 -3.00 -3.75 -2.85
N HIS A 13 -3.09 -3.25 -1.63
CA HIS A 13 -3.24 -1.83 -1.35
C HIS A 13 -1.94 -1.29 -0.75
N LEU A 14 -1.33 -0.32 -1.40
CA LEU A 14 -0.13 0.37 -0.94
C LEU A 14 -0.49 1.82 -0.62
N PHE A 15 -0.24 2.24 0.62
CA PHE A 15 -0.51 3.60 1.10
C PHE A 15 0.77 4.39 1.19
N CYS A 16 0.73 5.62 0.69
CA CYS A 16 1.84 6.56 0.72
C CYS A 16 1.37 7.93 1.16
N THR A 17 2.12 8.54 2.06
CA THR A 17 1.99 9.95 2.44
C THR A 17 3.16 10.72 1.86
N VAL A 18 2.90 11.85 1.22
CA VAL A 18 3.94 12.75 0.70
C VAL A 18 4.30 13.75 1.79
N ILE A 19 5.42 13.53 2.48
CA ILE A 19 5.85 14.38 3.59
C ILE A 19 6.86 15.41 3.09
N ASP A 20 8.00 14.96 2.61
CA ASP A 20 9.10 15.81 2.15
C ASP A 20 9.59 15.34 0.79
N ASN A 21 9.35 16.14 -0.23
CA ASN A 21 9.78 15.85 -1.58
C ASN A 21 9.17 14.54 -2.15
N TYR A 22 9.69 14.09 -3.25
CA TYR A 22 9.13 12.99 -4.02
C TYR A 22 9.74 11.62 -3.70
N GLY A 23 10.61 11.53 -2.69
CA GLY A 23 11.36 10.31 -2.39
C GLY A 23 10.48 9.13 -2.05
N ASP A 24 9.66 9.27 -1.02
CA ASP A 24 8.77 8.22 -0.53
C ASP A 24 7.74 7.82 -1.60
N LEU A 25 7.15 8.80 -2.25
CA LEU A 25 6.20 8.58 -3.34
C LEU A 25 6.86 7.87 -4.52
N GLY A 26 8.08 8.26 -4.89
CA GLY A 26 8.83 7.63 -5.97
C GLY A 26 9.13 6.16 -5.68
N VAL A 27 9.52 5.82 -4.45
CA VAL A 27 9.75 4.42 -4.04
C VAL A 27 8.45 3.64 -4.05
N CYS A 28 7.38 4.17 -3.44
CA CYS A 28 6.08 3.52 -3.41
C CYS A 28 5.52 3.29 -4.82
N TRP A 29 5.64 4.27 -5.71
CA TRP A 29 5.19 4.14 -7.10
C TRP A 29 5.98 3.07 -7.87
N ARG A 30 7.30 3.04 -7.73
CA ARG A 30 8.15 2.00 -8.36
C ARG A 30 7.80 0.61 -7.83
N LEU A 31 7.62 0.45 -6.52
CA LEU A 31 7.20 -0.80 -5.91
C LEU A 31 5.82 -1.24 -6.43
N ALA A 32 4.85 -0.33 -6.45
CA ALA A 32 3.51 -0.61 -6.95
C ALA A 32 3.53 -1.10 -8.40
N ARG A 33 4.29 -0.45 -9.26
CA ARG A 33 4.48 -0.86 -10.67
C ARG A 33 5.10 -2.25 -10.77
N HIS A 34 6.18 -2.50 -10.01
CA HIS A 34 6.86 -3.79 -10.01
C HIS A 34 5.91 -4.92 -9.58
N LEU A 35 5.13 -4.70 -8.52
CA LEU A 35 4.13 -5.68 -8.07
C LEU A 35 3.04 -5.96 -9.11
N ALA A 36 2.60 -4.93 -9.82
CA ALA A 36 1.58 -5.07 -10.85
C ALA A 36 2.12 -5.70 -12.13
N ASP A 37 3.30 -5.29 -12.58
CA ASP A 37 3.86 -5.69 -13.87
C ASP A 37 4.54 -7.05 -13.83
N GLU A 38 5.34 -7.32 -12.78
CA GLU A 38 6.16 -8.53 -12.68
C GLU A 38 5.50 -9.65 -11.85
N HIS A 39 4.63 -9.28 -10.90
CA HIS A 39 3.98 -10.25 -10.01
C HIS A 39 2.48 -10.40 -10.25
N ALA A 40 1.93 -9.70 -11.25
CA ALA A 40 0.52 -9.76 -11.64
C ALA A 40 -0.47 -9.51 -10.51
N LEU A 41 -0.11 -8.70 -9.52
CA LEU A 41 -1.01 -8.28 -8.45
C LEU A 41 -1.99 -7.20 -8.95
N ALA A 42 -3.21 -7.19 -8.42
CA ALA A 42 -4.13 -6.07 -8.59
C ALA A 42 -3.75 -4.98 -7.59
N VAL A 43 -2.98 -3.99 -8.01
CA VAL A 43 -2.42 -2.97 -7.12
C VAL A 43 -3.21 -1.68 -7.16
N THR A 44 -3.61 -1.19 -5.98
CA THR A 44 -4.08 0.18 -5.77
C THR A 44 -3.03 0.94 -4.97
N LEU A 45 -2.50 2.01 -5.55
CA LEU A 45 -1.63 2.96 -4.87
C LEU A 45 -2.47 4.13 -4.34
N TRP A 46 -2.54 4.25 -3.02
CA TRP A 46 -3.22 5.31 -2.32
C TRP A 46 -2.25 6.43 -1.99
N VAL A 47 -2.53 7.64 -2.48
CA VAL A 47 -1.67 8.83 -2.33
C VAL A 47 -2.47 9.97 -1.74
N ASP A 48 -1.92 10.66 -0.77
CA ASP A 48 -2.56 11.81 -0.11
C ASP A 48 -2.37 13.14 -0.86
N ASP A 49 -1.37 13.24 -1.74
CA ASP A 49 -1.06 14.43 -2.54
C ASP A 49 -0.90 14.09 -4.02
N LEU A 50 -1.99 14.14 -4.76
CA LEU A 50 -1.99 13.90 -6.21
C LEU A 50 -1.34 15.04 -7.00
N VAL A 51 -1.27 16.26 -6.46
CA VAL A 51 -0.59 17.38 -7.13
C VAL A 51 0.90 17.13 -7.19
N SER A 52 1.49 16.70 -6.09
CA SER A 52 2.90 16.27 -6.07
C SER A 52 3.12 15.04 -6.95
N PHE A 53 2.18 14.11 -6.97
CA PHE A 53 2.29 12.93 -7.84
C PHE A 53 2.26 13.32 -9.33
N GLN A 54 1.41 14.24 -9.73
CA GLN A 54 1.35 14.72 -11.12
C GLN A 54 2.68 15.32 -11.60
N ARG A 55 3.43 15.98 -10.71
CA ARG A 55 4.77 16.50 -11.04
C ARG A 55 5.78 15.40 -11.32
N LEU A 56 5.64 14.26 -10.65
CA LEU A 56 6.50 13.09 -10.83
C LEU A 56 6.05 12.22 -12.00
N ALA A 57 4.74 12.11 -12.22
CA ALA A 57 4.09 11.34 -13.27
C ALA A 57 3.08 12.23 -14.00
N PRO A 58 3.47 12.91 -15.09
CA PRO A 58 2.63 13.90 -15.79
C PRO A 58 1.29 13.34 -16.33
N ASP A 59 1.20 12.03 -16.50
CA ASP A 59 -0.04 11.35 -16.93
C ASP A 59 -1.11 11.27 -15.82
N ILE A 60 -0.77 11.62 -14.59
CA ILE A 60 -1.71 11.74 -13.48
C ILE A 60 -2.52 13.03 -13.62
N ASP A 61 -3.84 12.90 -13.49
CA ASP A 61 -4.75 14.04 -13.33
C ASP A 61 -5.03 14.26 -11.83
N SER A 62 -4.46 15.31 -11.27
CA SER A 62 -4.62 15.63 -9.85
C SER A 62 -6.05 16.01 -9.43
N ALA A 63 -6.94 16.27 -10.41
CA ALA A 63 -8.35 16.52 -10.16
C ALA A 63 -9.19 15.24 -10.03
N GLN A 64 -8.65 14.09 -10.44
CA GLN A 64 -9.35 12.81 -10.35
C GLN A 64 -8.92 12.02 -9.12
N SER A 65 -9.85 11.78 -8.23
CA SER A 65 -9.60 11.01 -6.99
C SER A 65 -9.39 9.50 -7.23
N SER A 66 -9.74 9.00 -8.41
CA SER A 66 -9.52 7.61 -8.82
C SER A 66 -9.24 7.55 -10.32
N GLN A 67 -8.12 6.91 -10.71
CA GLN A 67 -7.71 6.82 -12.10
C GLN A 67 -6.78 5.62 -12.32
N MET A 68 -6.63 5.23 -13.58
CA MET A 68 -5.66 4.19 -13.95
C MET A 68 -4.40 4.83 -14.51
N LEU A 69 -3.24 4.32 -14.09
CA LEU A 69 -1.93 4.62 -14.66
C LEU A 69 -1.28 3.29 -15.05
N GLY A 70 -1.37 2.93 -16.33
CA GLY A 70 -1.02 1.59 -16.78
C GLY A 70 -1.90 0.52 -16.10
N LYS A 71 -1.28 -0.42 -15.42
CA LYS A 71 -1.99 -1.47 -14.65
C LYS A 71 -2.33 -1.06 -13.21
N LEU A 72 -1.86 0.12 -12.77
CA LEU A 72 -2.11 0.60 -11.42
C LEU A 72 -3.44 1.34 -11.34
N CYS A 73 -4.21 1.06 -10.29
CA CYS A 73 -5.25 1.94 -9.82
C CYS A 73 -4.61 2.96 -8.88
N ILE A 74 -4.75 4.25 -9.18
CA ILE A 74 -4.31 5.34 -8.30
C ILE A 74 -5.54 5.91 -7.63
N ARG A 75 -5.50 6.05 -6.32
CA ARG A 75 -6.59 6.63 -5.53
C ARG A 75 -6.07 7.67 -4.55
N HIS A 76 -6.80 8.75 -4.47
CA HIS A 76 -6.56 9.76 -3.44
C HIS A 76 -7.16 9.32 -2.11
N TRP A 77 -6.43 9.54 -1.02
CA TRP A 77 -6.95 9.36 0.33
C TRP A 77 -6.63 10.56 1.20
N GLN A 78 -7.55 10.89 2.11
CA GLN A 78 -7.39 12.02 3.01
C GLN A 78 -8.08 11.73 4.34
N GLY A 79 -7.35 11.95 5.43
CA GLY A 79 -7.86 11.71 6.77
C GLY A 79 -8.30 10.26 7.00
N ASP A 80 -9.38 10.07 7.74
CA ASP A 80 -9.87 8.73 8.14
C ASP A 80 -10.90 8.12 7.15
N ALA A 81 -11.18 8.80 6.04
CA ALA A 81 -12.19 8.38 5.06
C ALA A 81 -11.57 7.59 3.91
N VAL A 82 -11.41 6.28 4.09
CA VAL A 82 -11.09 5.36 3.01
C VAL A 82 -12.24 4.39 2.81
N ASP A 83 -13.03 4.64 1.77
CA ASP A 83 -14.14 3.77 1.36
C ASP A 83 -13.61 2.72 0.38
N ALA A 84 -13.08 1.65 0.91
CA ALA A 84 -12.61 0.52 0.13
C ALA A 84 -12.56 -0.76 0.96
N THR A 85 -12.88 -1.88 0.32
CA THR A 85 -12.61 -3.20 0.89
C THR A 85 -11.09 -3.42 0.95
N PRO A 86 -10.53 -3.75 2.12
CA PRO A 86 -9.09 -3.98 2.23
C PRO A 86 -8.59 -5.08 1.31
N GLY A 87 -7.38 -4.89 0.77
CA GLY A 87 -6.68 -5.90 -0.01
C GLY A 87 -6.25 -7.12 0.80
N ASP A 88 -5.72 -8.13 0.10
CA ASP A 88 -5.12 -9.32 0.71
C ASP A 88 -3.72 -9.01 1.25
N LEU A 89 -3.03 -8.09 0.59
CA LEU A 89 -1.76 -7.50 1.00
C LEU A 89 -1.96 -5.99 1.20
N VAL A 90 -1.56 -5.50 2.36
CA VAL A 90 -1.62 -4.08 2.70
C VAL A 90 -0.22 -3.61 3.06
N ILE A 91 0.29 -2.63 2.33
CA ILE A 91 1.61 -2.05 2.55
C ILE A 91 1.44 -0.60 3.02
N GLU A 92 2.01 -0.32 4.16
CA GLU A 92 2.13 1.00 4.75
C GLU A 92 3.51 1.54 4.40
N GLY A 93 3.57 2.52 3.48
CA GLY A 93 4.82 3.11 3.03
C GLY A 93 5.37 4.08 4.07
N PHE A 94 6.55 3.78 4.60
CA PHE A 94 7.31 4.66 5.49
C PHE A 94 6.51 5.15 6.71
N ALA A 95 5.82 4.20 7.37
CA ALA A 95 5.01 4.46 8.56
C ALA A 95 3.95 5.57 8.35
N CYS A 96 3.28 5.60 7.19
CA CYS A 96 2.32 6.65 6.83
C CYS A 96 1.03 6.64 7.68
N SER A 97 0.88 5.70 8.59
CA SER A 97 -0.26 5.54 9.51
C SER A 97 -1.60 5.37 8.78
N LEU A 98 -2.02 4.13 8.59
CA LEU A 98 -3.31 3.82 7.95
C LEU A 98 -4.47 4.46 8.70
N PRO A 99 -5.55 4.85 7.99
CA PRO A 99 -6.78 5.31 8.62
C PRO A 99 -7.36 4.27 9.58
N ALA A 100 -7.85 4.73 10.73
CA ALA A 100 -8.44 3.83 11.73
C ALA A 100 -9.66 3.05 11.18
N SER A 101 -10.45 3.67 10.31
CA SER A 101 -11.56 3.01 9.61
C SER A 101 -11.07 1.85 8.74
N TYR A 102 -9.97 2.02 8.04
CA TYR A 102 -9.38 0.99 7.19
C TYR A 102 -8.81 -0.18 8.03
N ILE A 103 -8.12 0.13 9.14
CA ILE A 103 -7.61 -0.91 10.06
C ILE A 103 -8.77 -1.72 10.65
N ARG A 104 -9.88 -1.08 11.02
CA ARG A 104 -11.08 -1.79 11.48
C ARG A 104 -11.66 -2.69 10.39
N ALA A 105 -11.71 -2.20 9.14
CA ALA A 105 -12.15 -3.00 8.00
C ALA A 105 -11.23 -4.20 7.74
N MET A 106 -9.91 -4.05 7.90
CA MET A 106 -8.96 -5.17 7.84
C MET A 106 -9.26 -6.22 8.90
N ALA A 107 -9.53 -5.80 10.13
CA ALA A 107 -9.85 -6.70 11.25
C ALA A 107 -11.21 -7.42 11.08
N ALA A 108 -12.13 -6.81 10.35
CA ALA A 108 -13.45 -7.39 10.09
C ALA A 108 -13.45 -8.45 8.96
N ARG A 109 -12.35 -8.62 8.24
CA ARG A 109 -12.25 -9.65 7.19
C ARG A 109 -12.26 -11.06 7.81
N SER A 110 -12.85 -12.02 7.08
CA SER A 110 -12.80 -13.45 7.44
C SER A 110 -11.37 -14.01 7.45
N SER A 111 -10.50 -13.44 6.63
CA SER A 111 -9.06 -13.71 6.61
C SER A 111 -8.31 -12.38 6.73
N ALA A 112 -7.49 -12.26 7.77
CA ALA A 112 -6.68 -11.06 7.97
C ALA A 112 -5.72 -10.87 6.80
N PRO A 113 -5.54 -9.63 6.30
CA PRO A 113 -4.55 -9.36 5.26
C PRO A 113 -3.13 -9.52 5.80
N VAL A 114 -2.18 -9.76 4.91
CA VAL A 114 -0.76 -9.58 5.22
C VAL A 114 -0.53 -8.07 5.31
N TRP A 115 -0.10 -7.58 6.46
CA TRP A 115 0.14 -6.16 6.70
C TRP A 115 1.63 -5.90 6.88
N ILE A 116 2.20 -5.07 6.01
CA ILE A 116 3.63 -4.75 5.99
C ILE A 116 3.79 -3.23 6.17
N ASN A 117 4.68 -2.84 7.06
CA ASN A 117 5.24 -1.50 7.10
C ASN A 117 6.58 -1.51 6.37
N LEU A 118 6.66 -0.78 5.26
CA LEU A 118 7.89 -0.58 4.50
C LEU A 118 8.67 0.57 5.13
N GLU A 119 9.84 0.26 5.64
CA GLU A 119 10.75 1.22 6.26
C GLU A 119 11.79 1.74 5.28
N TYR A 120 12.47 2.80 5.68
CA TYR A 120 13.60 3.33 4.92
C TYR A 120 14.76 2.36 4.88
N LEU A 121 15.44 2.29 3.76
CA LEU A 121 16.71 1.58 3.67
C LEU A 121 17.72 2.22 4.63
N SER A 122 18.35 1.40 5.47
CA SER A 122 19.32 1.84 6.45
C SER A 122 20.51 0.88 6.48
N ALA A 123 21.70 1.43 6.68
CA ALA A 123 22.93 0.67 6.85
C ALA A 123 23.29 0.47 8.33
N GLU A 124 22.41 0.84 9.25
CA GLU A 124 22.65 0.66 10.69
C GLU A 124 22.56 -0.80 11.10
N ALA A 125 23.48 -1.26 11.96
CA ALA A 125 23.61 -2.67 12.32
C ALA A 125 22.37 -3.28 12.99
N TRP A 126 21.55 -2.46 13.67
CA TRP A 126 20.33 -2.94 14.33
C TRP A 126 19.22 -3.33 13.34
N VAL A 127 19.26 -2.81 12.10
CA VAL A 127 18.23 -3.05 11.08
C VAL A 127 18.13 -4.53 10.71
N GLU A 128 19.26 -5.23 10.62
CA GLU A 128 19.25 -6.67 10.31
C GLU A 128 18.44 -7.48 11.34
N GLY A 129 18.52 -7.09 12.62
CA GLY A 129 17.76 -7.72 13.70
C GLY A 129 16.29 -7.35 13.74
N CYS A 130 15.88 -6.30 13.02
CA CYS A 130 14.51 -5.79 13.01
C CYS A 130 13.75 -6.15 11.74
N HIS A 131 14.44 -6.49 10.65
CA HIS A 131 13.81 -6.88 9.39
C HIS A 131 12.96 -8.14 9.56
N GLY A 132 11.70 -8.07 9.15
CA GLY A 132 10.75 -9.16 9.25
C GLY A 132 10.12 -9.35 10.64
N LEU A 133 10.55 -8.60 11.66
CA LEU A 133 9.86 -8.62 12.94
C LEU A 133 8.44 -8.11 12.81
N SER A 134 7.60 -8.51 13.75
CA SER A 134 6.20 -8.13 13.76
C SER A 134 5.79 -7.48 15.08
N SER A 135 4.75 -6.66 15.01
CA SER A 135 4.03 -6.16 16.18
C SER A 135 2.54 -6.47 16.08
N VAL A 136 1.91 -6.62 17.22
CA VAL A 136 0.46 -6.80 17.32
C VAL A 136 -0.20 -5.42 17.48
N HIS A 137 -1.14 -5.10 16.60
CA HIS A 137 -1.90 -3.85 16.70
C HIS A 137 -2.80 -3.87 17.93
N PRO A 138 -2.63 -2.90 18.88
CA PRO A 138 -3.49 -2.84 20.06
C PRO A 138 -4.95 -2.57 19.62
N GLY A 139 -5.88 -3.27 20.19
CA GLY A 139 -7.31 -3.11 19.92
C GLY A 139 -7.89 -3.97 18.78
N THR A 140 -7.09 -4.38 17.77
CA THR A 140 -7.58 -5.27 16.70
C THR A 140 -6.94 -6.64 16.69
N GLY A 141 -5.74 -6.79 17.25
CA GLY A 141 -4.97 -8.02 17.21
C GLY A 141 -4.33 -8.32 15.85
N LEU A 142 -4.44 -7.43 14.87
CA LEU A 142 -3.78 -7.57 13.58
C LEU A 142 -2.25 -7.56 13.74
N ILE A 143 -1.58 -8.36 12.94
CA ILE A 143 -0.11 -8.44 12.96
C ILE A 143 0.43 -7.59 11.82
N LYS A 144 1.34 -6.67 12.15
CA LYS A 144 2.07 -5.85 11.19
C LYS A 144 3.54 -6.25 11.20
N HIS A 145 4.07 -6.52 10.01
CA HIS A 145 5.48 -6.87 9.81
C HIS A 145 6.28 -5.66 9.35
N PHE A 146 7.53 -5.55 9.80
CA PHE A 146 8.43 -4.46 9.43
C PHE A 146 9.46 -4.92 8.40
N TRP A 147 9.55 -4.18 7.30
CA TRP A 147 10.48 -4.44 6.21
C TRP A 147 11.36 -3.22 5.96
N PHE A 148 12.67 -3.44 6.08
CA PHE A 148 13.72 -2.46 5.87
C PHE A 148 14.42 -2.66 4.53
#